data_122fbfd4d23a3702d684aaf79c6d8dbe
#
_entry.id   122fbfd4d23a3702d684aaf79c6d8dbe
#
_cell.length_a   1.000
_cell.length_b   1.000
_cell.length_c   1.000
_cell.angle_alpha   90.00
_cell.angle_beta   90.00
_cell.angle_gamma   90.00
#
_symmetry.space_group_name_H-M   'P 1'
#
loop_
_entity.id
_entity.type
_entity.pdbx_description
1 polymer ?
#
loop_
_entity_poly.entity_id
_entity_poly.type
_entity_poly.pdbx_seq_one_letter_code
_entity_poly.pdbx_strand_id
1 'polypeptide(L)'
;MWLLQHRAAALFLFAVSFLMPVSHAHSREKTDIKTLVIVSHPYPERSVLTKGLQAAAESLEGVTVRNLETLYGYDTRQINGDAERKMMREHSRVVFIFPTHWFNITPMMKAWLNETWGSVGPGLWQGKEMLIVSTAAGGSATYGPDGRIGVSLADVFLPMKACALHAGMAWLPPLVFEGARSDRLPSYQHQLIERLKQ
;
A
#
# COMPACT_ATOMS: atom_id res chain seq x y z
N MET A 1 69.86 56.45 -30.79
CA MET A 1 70.04 54.98 -30.76
C MET A 1 69.14 54.42 -29.71
N TRP A 2 68.28 53.49 -30.10
CA TRP A 2 67.32 52.70 -29.38
C TRP A 2 65.93 53.31 -29.09
N LEU A 3 64.99 52.88 -29.95
CA LEU A 3 63.57 53.05 -29.88
C LEU A 3 62.97 52.13 -28.80
N LEU A 4 62.11 52.67 -27.96
CA LEU A 4 61.22 51.89 -27.14
C LEU A 4 59.79 51.92 -27.72
N GLN A 5 59.34 50.79 -28.24
CA GLN A 5 57.98 50.58 -28.70
C GLN A 5 57.09 50.27 -27.53
N HIS A 6 56.09 51.11 -27.33
CA HIS A 6 55.02 50.82 -26.40
C HIS A 6 53.98 49.93 -27.09
N ARG A 7 53.80 48.70 -26.59
CA ARG A 7 52.65 47.83 -26.95
C ARG A 7 51.54 48.05 -25.93
N ALA A 8 50.43 48.63 -26.38
CA ALA A 8 49.17 48.65 -25.65
C ALA A 8 48.55 47.26 -25.65
N ALA A 9 48.32 46.68 -24.46
CA ALA A 9 47.59 45.47 -24.31
C ALA A 9 46.13 45.84 -24.11
N ALA A 10 45.26 45.47 -25.06
CA ALA A 10 43.84 45.59 -24.94
C ALA A 10 43.28 44.39 -24.06
N LEU A 11 42.75 44.70 -22.89
CA LEU A 11 42.01 43.73 -22.08
C LEU A 11 40.61 43.51 -22.70
N PHE A 12 40.38 42.33 -23.25
CA PHE A 12 39.04 41.86 -23.59
C PHE A 12 38.43 41.25 -22.35
N LEU A 13 37.45 41.94 -21.76
CA LEU A 13 36.56 41.38 -20.74
C LEU A 13 35.50 40.47 -21.41
N PHE A 14 35.68 39.17 -21.30
CA PHE A 14 34.65 38.22 -21.64
C PHE A 14 33.64 38.17 -20.48
N ALA A 15 32.46 38.75 -20.67
CA ALA A 15 31.32 38.54 -19.80
C ALA A 15 30.75 37.14 -20.08
N VAL A 16 31.04 36.18 -19.21
CA VAL A 16 30.39 34.86 -19.24
C VAL A 16 29.04 35.00 -18.56
N SER A 17 27.98 35.11 -19.37
CA SER A 17 26.61 35.01 -18.88
C SER A 17 26.33 33.56 -18.44
N PHE A 18 26.33 33.33 -17.14
CA PHE A 18 25.87 32.05 -16.55
C PHE A 18 24.35 31.99 -16.68
N LEU A 19 23.87 31.35 -17.74
CA LEU A 19 22.47 30.91 -17.83
C LEU A 19 22.30 29.76 -16.86
N MET A 20 21.74 30.05 -15.68
CA MET A 20 21.24 29.01 -14.76
C MET A 20 20.09 28.28 -15.45
N PRO A 21 20.10 26.92 -15.50
CA PRO A 21 18.95 26.20 -15.96
C PRO A 21 17.82 26.42 -14.95
N VAL A 22 16.74 27.03 -15.40
CA VAL A 22 15.47 27.05 -14.64
C VAL A 22 15.03 25.59 -14.50
N SER A 23 15.24 25.04 -13.33
CA SER A 23 14.69 23.74 -12.94
C SER A 23 13.16 23.85 -13.00
N HIS A 24 12.56 23.37 -14.08
CA HIS A 24 11.14 23.12 -14.11
C HIS A 24 10.89 22.03 -13.09
N ALA A 25 10.42 22.43 -11.90
CA ALA A 25 9.81 21.51 -10.98
C ALA A 25 8.64 20.87 -11.74
N HIS A 26 8.86 19.63 -12.22
CA HIS A 26 7.78 18.78 -12.69
C HIS A 26 6.84 18.64 -11.51
N SER A 27 5.74 19.38 -11.51
CA SER A 27 4.60 19.05 -10.68
C SER A 27 4.24 17.62 -11.11
N ARG A 28 4.53 16.63 -10.24
CA ARG A 28 4.00 15.28 -10.42
C ARG A 28 2.49 15.48 -10.50
N GLU A 29 1.96 15.34 -11.70
CA GLU A 29 0.54 15.12 -11.89
C GLU A 29 0.17 14.03 -10.88
N LYS A 30 -0.79 14.33 -10.01
CA LYS A 30 -1.31 13.37 -9.04
C LYS A 30 -2.02 12.31 -9.88
N THR A 31 -1.25 11.32 -10.34
CA THR A 31 -1.82 10.17 -11.05
C THR A 31 -2.84 9.57 -10.10
N ASP A 32 -4.10 9.56 -10.50
CA ASP A 32 -5.18 8.93 -9.74
C ASP A 32 -4.77 7.49 -9.41
N ILE A 33 -4.44 7.25 -8.15
CA ILE A 33 -4.00 5.95 -7.67
C ILE A 33 -5.21 5.01 -7.70
N LYS A 34 -5.27 4.15 -8.70
CA LYS A 34 -6.28 3.09 -8.72
C LYS A 34 -5.95 2.05 -7.67
N THR A 35 -6.84 1.90 -6.71
CA THR A 35 -6.66 1.03 -5.54
C THR A 35 -7.54 -0.22 -5.64
N LEU A 36 -6.92 -1.39 -5.57
CA LEU A 36 -7.59 -2.68 -5.43
C LEU A 36 -7.64 -3.04 -3.94
N VAL A 37 -8.84 -3.23 -3.41
CA VAL A 37 -9.06 -3.64 -2.03
C VAL A 37 -9.50 -5.10 -2.00
N ILE A 38 -8.70 -5.96 -1.39
CA ILE A 38 -9.01 -7.37 -1.16
C ILE A 38 -9.53 -7.51 0.27
N VAL A 39 -10.77 -7.91 0.40
CA VAL A 39 -11.44 -8.11 1.69
C VAL A 39 -11.62 -9.59 1.96
N SER A 40 -11.34 -10.02 3.18
CA SER A 40 -11.60 -11.39 3.60
C SER A 40 -11.98 -11.44 5.08
N HIS A 41 -12.96 -12.27 5.43
CA HIS A 41 -13.36 -12.54 6.81
C HIS A 41 -13.84 -13.97 6.93
N PRO A 42 -13.27 -14.82 7.83
CA PRO A 42 -13.59 -16.23 7.92
C PRO A 42 -15.03 -16.51 8.40
N TYR A 43 -15.71 -15.49 8.95
CA TYR A 43 -17.11 -15.54 9.40
C TYR A 43 -17.83 -14.27 8.95
N PRO A 44 -18.12 -14.10 7.66
CA PRO A 44 -18.64 -12.83 7.13
C PRO A 44 -19.98 -12.43 7.74
N GLU A 45 -20.81 -13.35 8.16
CA GLU A 45 -22.09 -13.07 8.85
C GLU A 45 -21.89 -12.33 10.18
N ARG A 46 -20.76 -12.51 10.86
CA ARG A 46 -20.41 -11.88 12.15
C ARG A 46 -19.53 -10.63 11.98
N SER A 47 -19.20 -10.27 10.76
CA SER A 47 -18.21 -9.28 10.41
C SER A 47 -18.78 -7.85 10.44
N VAL A 48 -18.92 -7.24 11.60
CA VAL A 48 -19.35 -5.83 11.70
C VAL A 48 -18.24 -4.88 11.23
N LEU A 49 -17.03 -5.05 11.75
CA LEU A 49 -15.91 -4.14 11.46
C LEU A 49 -15.43 -4.27 10.02
N THR A 50 -15.21 -5.49 9.54
CA THR A 50 -14.73 -5.72 8.18
C THR A 50 -15.75 -5.23 7.14
N LYS A 51 -17.05 -5.49 7.35
CA LYS A 51 -18.11 -4.96 6.48
C LYS A 51 -18.14 -3.43 6.47
N GLY A 52 -18.00 -2.81 7.64
CA GLY A 52 -17.98 -1.37 7.73
C GLY A 52 -16.76 -0.74 7.05
N LEU A 53 -15.58 -1.33 7.19
CA LEU A 53 -14.36 -0.90 6.49
C LEU A 53 -14.48 -1.12 4.98
N GLN A 54 -15.07 -2.24 4.55
CA GLN A 54 -15.37 -2.49 3.14
C GLN A 54 -16.28 -1.40 2.57
N ALA A 55 -17.40 -1.09 3.23
CA ALA A 55 -18.33 -0.06 2.79
C ALA A 55 -17.66 1.33 2.70
N ALA A 56 -16.74 1.64 3.62
CA ALA A 56 -15.95 2.87 3.56
C ALA A 56 -15.02 2.90 2.33
N ALA A 57 -14.38 1.79 1.99
CA ALA A 57 -13.56 1.70 0.79
C ALA A 57 -14.40 1.81 -0.49
N GLU A 58 -15.55 1.14 -0.55
CA GLU A 58 -16.49 1.18 -1.69
C GLU A 58 -17.04 2.58 -1.96
N SER A 59 -17.06 3.47 -0.98
CA SER A 59 -17.53 4.85 -1.14
C SER A 59 -16.57 5.76 -1.88
N LEU A 60 -15.35 5.31 -2.17
CA LEU A 60 -14.30 6.12 -2.78
C LEU A 60 -14.20 5.86 -4.30
N GLU A 61 -14.07 6.94 -5.06
CA GLU A 61 -13.76 6.86 -6.48
C GLU A 61 -12.34 6.29 -6.68
N GLY A 62 -12.15 5.52 -7.75
CA GLY A 62 -10.86 4.89 -8.06
C GLY A 62 -10.54 3.66 -7.20
N VAL A 63 -11.47 3.22 -6.34
CA VAL A 63 -11.33 2.02 -5.51
C VAL A 63 -12.19 0.88 -6.06
N THR A 64 -11.57 -0.26 -6.29
CA THR A 64 -12.25 -1.52 -6.65
C THR A 64 -12.16 -2.48 -5.48
N VAL A 65 -13.29 -2.97 -4.98
CA VAL A 65 -13.35 -3.91 -3.86
C VAL A 65 -13.64 -5.32 -4.33
N ARG A 66 -12.91 -6.28 -3.80
CA ARG A 66 -13.09 -7.71 -4.03
C ARG A 66 -13.17 -8.43 -2.69
N ASN A 67 -14.37 -8.84 -2.31
CA ASN A 67 -14.60 -9.65 -1.11
C ASN A 67 -14.49 -11.13 -1.48
N LEU A 68 -13.48 -11.80 -0.94
CA LEU A 68 -13.11 -13.15 -1.35
C LEU A 68 -14.18 -14.18 -1.02
N GLU A 69 -14.80 -14.09 0.15
CA GLU A 69 -15.86 -15.02 0.58
C GLU A 69 -17.15 -14.80 -0.21
N THR A 70 -17.43 -13.57 -0.64
CA THR A 70 -18.56 -13.28 -1.54
C THR A 70 -18.32 -13.83 -2.94
N LEU A 71 -17.09 -13.73 -3.45
CA LEU A 71 -16.74 -14.17 -4.81
C LEU A 71 -16.56 -15.68 -4.93
N TYR A 72 -15.97 -16.32 -3.91
CA TYR A 72 -15.48 -17.69 -3.99
C TYR A 72 -16.04 -18.61 -2.88
N GLY A 73 -16.91 -18.07 -2.03
CA GLY A 73 -17.38 -18.81 -0.84
C GLY A 73 -16.20 -19.14 0.07
N TYR A 74 -16.20 -20.37 0.58
CA TYR A 74 -15.11 -20.90 1.41
C TYR A 74 -14.25 -21.95 0.68
N ASP A 75 -14.47 -22.12 -0.61
CA ASP A 75 -13.70 -23.08 -1.41
C ASP A 75 -12.54 -22.37 -2.13
N THR A 76 -11.35 -22.53 -1.57
CA THR A 76 -10.12 -21.94 -2.11
C THR A 76 -9.81 -22.38 -3.54
N ARG A 77 -10.35 -23.53 -4.00
CA ARG A 77 -10.18 -24.05 -5.36
C ARG A 77 -10.98 -23.27 -6.39
N GLN A 78 -11.96 -22.47 -5.97
CA GLN A 78 -12.75 -21.60 -6.85
C GLN A 78 -12.05 -20.30 -7.19
N ILE A 79 -10.93 -19.98 -6.53
CA ILE A 79 -10.20 -18.74 -6.79
C ILE A 79 -9.70 -18.74 -8.25
N ASN A 80 -10.22 -17.80 -9.02
CA ASN A 80 -9.80 -17.60 -10.40
C ASN A 80 -8.57 -16.69 -10.46
N GLY A 81 -7.38 -17.29 -10.39
CA GLY A 81 -6.11 -16.57 -10.39
C GLY A 81 -5.91 -15.65 -11.60
N ASP A 82 -6.41 -16.02 -12.80
CA ASP A 82 -6.29 -15.18 -13.98
C ASP A 82 -7.16 -13.91 -13.89
N ALA A 83 -8.39 -14.05 -13.39
CA ALA A 83 -9.27 -12.91 -13.16
C ALA A 83 -8.67 -11.96 -12.10
N GLU A 84 -8.11 -12.50 -11.04
CA GLU A 84 -7.46 -11.72 -9.98
C GLU A 84 -6.19 -11.02 -10.49
N ARG A 85 -5.36 -11.70 -11.28
CA ARG A 85 -4.19 -11.08 -11.93
C ARG A 85 -4.58 -9.98 -12.91
N LYS A 86 -5.71 -10.11 -13.61
CA LYS A 86 -6.23 -9.02 -14.45
C LYS A 86 -6.56 -7.80 -13.59
N MET A 87 -7.29 -7.97 -12.49
CA MET A 87 -7.57 -6.87 -11.56
C MET A 87 -6.28 -6.22 -11.05
N MET A 88 -5.29 -7.01 -10.69
CA MET A 88 -3.99 -6.49 -10.26
C MET A 88 -3.29 -5.62 -11.31
N ARG A 89 -3.39 -5.96 -12.60
CA ARG A 89 -2.75 -5.16 -13.67
C ARG A 89 -3.33 -3.77 -13.78
N GLU A 90 -4.61 -3.63 -13.50
CA GLU A 90 -5.37 -2.38 -13.66
C GLU A 90 -5.22 -1.40 -12.51
N HIS A 91 -4.54 -1.82 -11.41
CA HIS A 91 -4.42 -1.04 -10.19
C HIS A 91 -2.94 -0.84 -9.81
N SER A 92 -2.63 0.27 -9.18
CA SER A 92 -1.28 0.62 -8.72
C SER A 92 -1.06 0.39 -7.22
N ARG A 93 -2.14 0.25 -6.45
CA ARG A 93 -2.11 -0.06 -5.02
C ARG A 93 -2.99 -1.26 -4.71
N VAL A 94 -2.52 -2.13 -3.81
CA VAL A 94 -3.30 -3.23 -3.27
C VAL A 94 -3.42 -3.08 -1.77
N VAL A 95 -4.66 -3.15 -1.29
CA VAL A 95 -5.00 -3.03 0.13
C VAL A 95 -5.65 -4.32 0.59
N PHE A 96 -5.19 -4.88 1.69
CA PHE A 96 -5.77 -6.08 2.29
C PHE A 96 -6.52 -5.71 3.55
N ILE A 97 -7.84 -5.94 3.59
CA ILE A 97 -8.71 -5.68 4.76
C ILE A 97 -9.18 -6.99 5.35
N PHE A 98 -8.81 -7.27 6.60
CA PHE A 98 -9.16 -8.51 7.29
C PHE A 98 -9.03 -8.39 8.82
N PRO A 99 -9.71 -9.25 9.61
CA PRO A 99 -9.45 -9.40 11.03
C PRO A 99 -8.20 -10.26 11.26
N THR A 100 -7.37 -9.89 12.22
CA THR A 100 -6.28 -10.75 12.68
C THR A 100 -6.86 -11.91 13.52
N HIS A 101 -6.74 -13.12 12.98
CA HIS A 101 -7.06 -14.34 13.69
C HIS A 101 -5.79 -15.16 13.91
N TRP A 102 -5.54 -15.56 15.16
CA TRP A 102 -4.33 -16.32 15.51
C TRP A 102 -3.04 -15.71 14.93
N PHE A 103 -2.95 -14.37 15.04
CA PHE A 103 -1.78 -13.59 14.59
C PHE A 103 -1.45 -13.79 13.12
N ASN A 104 -2.48 -13.94 12.26
CA ASN A 104 -2.27 -14.21 10.84
C ASN A 104 -3.38 -13.59 9.98
N ILE A 105 -3.15 -13.60 8.66
CA ILE A 105 -4.15 -13.32 7.62
C ILE A 105 -5.18 -14.46 7.56
N THR A 106 -6.31 -14.20 6.91
CA THR A 106 -7.37 -15.22 6.76
C THR A 106 -6.97 -16.35 5.80
N PRO A 107 -7.53 -17.55 5.94
CA PRO A 107 -7.25 -18.68 5.04
C PRO A 107 -7.52 -18.36 3.56
N MET A 108 -8.67 -17.73 3.25
CA MET A 108 -9.00 -17.35 1.87
C MET A 108 -8.00 -16.33 1.30
N MET A 109 -7.56 -15.36 2.10
CA MET A 109 -6.56 -14.39 1.69
C MET A 109 -5.20 -15.07 1.43
N LYS A 110 -4.81 -16.04 2.24
CA LYS A 110 -3.59 -16.80 1.99
C LYS A 110 -3.68 -17.65 0.71
N ALA A 111 -4.82 -18.27 0.46
CA ALA A 111 -5.08 -19.00 -0.78
C ALA A 111 -5.06 -18.05 -1.98
N TRP A 112 -5.70 -16.88 -1.88
CA TRP A 112 -5.68 -15.86 -2.93
C TRP A 112 -4.25 -15.43 -3.27
N LEU A 113 -3.40 -15.20 -2.27
CA LEU A 113 -1.99 -14.89 -2.50
C LEU A 113 -1.28 -16.01 -3.26
N ASN A 114 -1.51 -17.27 -2.89
CA ASN A 114 -0.89 -18.40 -3.56
C ASN A 114 -1.32 -18.51 -5.03
N GLU A 115 -2.63 -18.38 -5.31
CA GLU A 115 -3.18 -18.48 -6.67
C GLU A 115 -2.81 -17.28 -7.55
N THR A 116 -2.72 -16.10 -6.95
CA THR A 116 -2.47 -14.86 -7.70
C THR A 116 -0.98 -14.62 -7.90
N TRP A 117 -0.14 -14.94 -6.92
CA TRP A 117 1.31 -14.70 -6.96
C TRP A 117 2.14 -15.88 -7.45
N GLY A 118 1.66 -17.09 -7.28
CA GLY A 118 2.36 -18.36 -7.37
C GLY A 118 3.45 -18.47 -8.42
N SER A 119 3.09 -18.49 -9.71
CA SER A 119 4.05 -18.72 -10.82
C SER A 119 4.29 -17.47 -11.68
N VAL A 120 3.65 -16.36 -11.37
CA VAL A 120 3.78 -15.12 -12.15
C VAL A 120 4.98 -14.36 -11.65
N GLY A 121 5.95 -14.15 -12.51
CA GLY A 121 7.18 -13.41 -12.18
C GLY A 121 6.92 -11.99 -11.66
N PRO A 122 7.95 -11.30 -11.17
CA PRO A 122 7.83 -10.04 -10.42
C PRO A 122 7.16 -8.90 -11.19
N GLY A 123 7.07 -8.97 -12.51
CA GLY A 123 6.55 -7.89 -13.35
C GLY A 123 5.09 -7.48 -13.07
N LEU A 124 4.25 -8.38 -12.50
CA LEU A 124 2.86 -8.04 -12.17
C LEU A 124 2.76 -7.12 -10.95
N TRP A 125 3.65 -7.27 -9.99
CA TRP A 125 3.61 -6.64 -8.67
C TRP A 125 4.55 -5.44 -8.56
N GLN A 126 5.61 -5.47 -9.34
CA GLN A 126 6.69 -4.49 -9.27
C GLN A 126 6.19 -3.05 -9.40
N GLY A 127 6.64 -2.20 -8.49
CA GLY A 127 6.31 -0.78 -8.46
C GLY A 127 4.94 -0.44 -7.89
N LYS A 128 4.12 -1.45 -7.54
CA LYS A 128 2.84 -1.24 -6.86
C LYS A 128 3.04 -1.02 -5.35
N GLU A 129 2.04 -0.45 -4.71
CA GLU A 129 2.00 -0.28 -3.26
C GLU A 129 1.21 -1.40 -2.59
N MET A 130 1.66 -1.84 -1.40
CA MET A 130 0.90 -2.75 -0.55
C MET A 130 0.58 -2.09 0.79
N LEU A 131 -0.69 -2.11 1.16
CA LEU A 131 -1.20 -1.66 2.46
C LEU A 131 -1.96 -2.79 3.16
N ILE A 132 -1.66 -3.01 4.43
CA ILE A 132 -2.45 -3.89 5.30
C ILE A 132 -3.37 -3.03 6.17
N VAL A 133 -4.64 -3.41 6.23
CA VAL A 133 -5.65 -2.86 7.15
C VAL A 133 -6.23 -3.99 7.96
N SER A 134 -5.97 -3.99 9.25
CA SER A 134 -6.42 -5.12 10.09
C SER A 134 -7.00 -4.68 11.42
N THR A 135 -7.97 -5.45 11.88
CA THR A 135 -8.58 -5.31 13.20
C THR A 135 -8.19 -6.48 14.08
N ALA A 136 -7.96 -6.25 15.37
CA ALA A 136 -7.72 -7.28 16.37
C ALA A 136 -8.52 -7.00 17.64
N ALA A 137 -9.10 -8.03 18.23
CA ALA A 137 -9.81 -7.90 19.51
C ALA A 137 -8.86 -7.60 20.67
N GLY A 138 -7.62 -8.12 20.62
CA GLY A 138 -6.56 -7.80 21.58
C GLY A 138 -6.11 -6.37 21.45
N GLY A 139 -5.88 -5.70 22.57
CA GLY A 139 -5.32 -4.35 22.66
C GLY A 139 -3.89 -4.37 23.23
N SER A 140 -3.45 -3.26 23.84
CA SER A 140 -2.11 -3.08 24.41
C SER A 140 -1.71 -4.13 25.44
N ALA A 141 -2.67 -4.75 26.16
CA ALA A 141 -2.38 -5.88 27.04
C ALA A 141 -1.96 -7.15 26.26
N THR A 142 -2.19 -7.20 24.96
CA THR A 142 -1.81 -8.32 24.10
C THR A 142 -0.61 -7.97 23.25
N TYR A 143 -0.65 -6.82 22.55
CA TYR A 143 0.32 -6.38 21.56
C TYR A 143 1.30 -5.33 22.12
N GLY A 144 2.44 -5.21 21.44
CA GLY A 144 3.49 -4.27 21.81
C GLY A 144 4.55 -4.87 22.74
N PRO A 145 5.63 -4.11 23.03
CA PRO A 145 6.75 -4.59 23.83
C PRO A 145 6.35 -4.99 25.26
N ASP A 146 5.38 -4.29 25.84
CA ASP A 146 4.85 -4.56 27.18
C ASP A 146 3.60 -5.47 27.17
N GLY A 147 3.11 -5.83 26.00
CA GLY A 147 1.99 -6.73 25.83
C GLY A 147 2.39 -8.20 26.04
N ARG A 148 1.41 -9.05 26.33
CA ARG A 148 1.63 -10.48 26.67
C ARG A 148 2.45 -11.25 25.62
N ILE A 149 2.38 -10.86 24.33
CA ILE A 149 3.11 -11.54 23.25
C ILE A 149 4.43 -10.85 22.87
N GLY A 150 4.71 -9.65 23.39
CA GLY A 150 5.95 -8.92 23.12
C GLY A 150 6.13 -8.46 21.66
N VAL A 151 5.07 -8.52 20.85
CA VAL A 151 5.10 -8.18 19.41
C VAL A 151 3.98 -7.19 19.11
N SER A 152 4.28 -6.13 18.35
CA SER A 152 3.22 -5.21 17.89
C SER A 152 2.30 -5.86 16.85
N LEU A 153 1.06 -5.39 16.75
CA LEU A 153 0.15 -5.90 15.72
C LEU A 153 0.68 -5.62 14.30
N ALA A 154 1.39 -4.52 14.10
CA ALA A 154 2.04 -4.23 12.83
C ALA A 154 3.15 -5.25 12.48
N ASP A 155 3.91 -5.71 13.48
CA ASP A 155 4.98 -6.70 13.28
C ASP A 155 4.45 -8.11 13.01
N VAL A 156 3.21 -8.41 13.40
CA VAL A 156 2.52 -9.66 13.01
C VAL A 156 2.47 -9.81 11.48
N PHE A 157 2.52 -8.72 10.74
CA PHE A 157 2.46 -8.72 9.27
C PHE A 157 3.84 -8.67 8.60
N LEU A 158 4.93 -8.94 9.30
CA LEU A 158 6.26 -9.06 8.70
C LEU A 158 6.32 -10.08 7.54
N PRO A 159 5.63 -11.23 7.58
CA PRO A 159 5.55 -12.11 6.41
C PRO A 159 4.95 -11.44 5.17
N MET A 160 3.91 -10.60 5.33
CA MET A 160 3.31 -9.84 4.23
C MET A 160 4.27 -8.76 3.71
N LYS A 161 5.01 -8.10 4.60
CA LYS A 161 6.08 -7.17 4.22
C LYS A 161 7.15 -7.88 3.40
N ALA A 162 7.57 -9.07 3.82
CA ALA A 162 8.54 -9.86 3.08
C ALA A 162 8.03 -10.21 1.67
N CYS A 163 6.75 -10.60 1.53
CA CYS A 163 6.12 -10.84 0.23
C CYS A 163 6.13 -9.58 -0.65
N ALA A 164 5.76 -8.42 -0.10
CA ALA A 164 5.75 -7.16 -0.82
C ALA A 164 7.14 -6.81 -1.37
N LEU A 165 8.14 -6.82 -0.50
CA LEU A 165 9.53 -6.49 -0.89
C LEU A 165 10.10 -7.50 -1.89
N HIS A 166 9.82 -8.80 -1.70
CA HIS A 166 10.25 -9.83 -2.65
C HIS A 166 9.65 -9.63 -4.04
N ALA A 167 8.40 -9.17 -4.11
CA ALA A 167 7.70 -8.89 -5.36
C ALA A 167 8.04 -7.51 -5.97
N GLY A 168 8.91 -6.72 -5.33
CA GLY A 168 9.29 -5.39 -5.81
C GLY A 168 8.22 -4.32 -5.56
N MET A 169 7.35 -4.54 -4.58
CA MET A 169 6.32 -3.57 -4.16
C MET A 169 6.85 -2.61 -3.09
N ALA A 170 6.28 -1.41 -3.02
CA ALA A 170 6.44 -0.52 -1.90
C ALA A 170 5.56 -0.97 -0.73
N TRP A 171 6.17 -1.21 0.43
CA TRP A 171 5.44 -1.51 1.66
C TRP A 171 5.01 -0.23 2.36
N LEU A 172 3.70 -0.03 2.48
CA LEU A 172 3.15 1.09 3.25
C LEU A 172 2.99 0.69 4.73
N PRO A 173 3.21 1.61 5.69
CA PRO A 173 2.95 1.32 7.09
C PRO A 173 1.53 0.80 7.30
N PRO A 174 1.33 -0.36 7.94
CA PRO A 174 0.01 -0.94 8.16
C PRO A 174 -0.92 -0.02 8.94
N LEU A 175 -2.20 0.00 8.60
CA LEU A 175 -3.26 0.60 9.39
C LEU A 175 -3.88 -0.49 10.27
N VAL A 176 -3.60 -0.47 11.55
CA VAL A 176 -4.02 -1.51 12.48
C VAL A 176 -4.89 -0.94 13.59
N PHE A 177 -5.95 -1.66 13.93
CA PHE A 177 -6.90 -1.31 14.97
C PHE A 177 -6.86 -2.36 16.08
N GLU A 178 -6.07 -2.11 17.11
CA GLU A 178 -5.96 -2.95 18.30
C GLU A 178 -7.11 -2.69 19.28
N GLY A 179 -7.54 -3.73 20.00
CA GLY A 179 -8.71 -3.64 20.88
C GLY A 179 -9.94 -3.16 20.13
N ALA A 180 -10.10 -3.61 18.88
CA ALA A 180 -11.10 -3.10 17.96
C ALA A 180 -12.52 -3.38 18.44
N ARG A 181 -13.38 -2.36 18.39
CA ARG A 181 -14.76 -2.36 18.89
C ARG A 181 -15.70 -1.76 17.86
N SER A 182 -16.92 -2.27 17.80
CA SER A 182 -17.94 -1.83 16.85
C SER A 182 -18.41 -0.39 17.09
N ASP A 183 -18.40 0.09 18.33
CA ASP A 183 -18.77 1.47 18.69
C ASP A 183 -17.73 2.50 18.18
N ARG A 184 -16.53 2.07 17.80
CA ARG A 184 -15.48 2.91 17.19
C ARG A 184 -15.41 2.81 15.67
N LEU A 185 -16.29 2.02 15.05
CA LEU A 185 -16.28 1.82 13.60
C LEU A 185 -16.26 3.13 12.79
N PRO A 186 -17.04 4.19 13.11
CA PRO A 186 -16.98 5.45 12.36
C PRO A 186 -15.57 6.08 12.34
N SER A 187 -14.85 6.00 13.45
CA SER A 187 -13.46 6.49 13.52
C SER A 187 -12.51 5.65 12.66
N TYR A 188 -12.69 4.34 12.62
CA TYR A 188 -11.87 3.45 11.78
C TYR A 188 -12.13 3.68 10.29
N GLN A 189 -13.39 3.88 9.91
CA GLN A 189 -13.80 4.23 8.55
C GLN A 189 -13.16 5.55 8.11
N HIS A 190 -13.21 6.57 8.95
CA HIS A 190 -12.57 7.86 8.66
C HIS A 190 -11.06 7.71 8.45
N GLN A 191 -10.37 6.99 9.34
CA GLN A 191 -8.92 6.74 9.21
C GLN A 191 -8.58 5.97 7.92
N LEU A 192 -9.41 4.98 7.54
CA LEU A 192 -9.23 4.24 6.30
C LEU A 192 -9.40 5.15 5.09
N ILE A 193 -10.46 5.96 5.05
CA ILE A 193 -10.73 6.90 3.95
C ILE A 193 -9.54 7.86 3.78
N GLU A 194 -9.07 8.47 4.85
CA GLU A 194 -7.92 9.37 4.80
C GLU A 194 -6.63 8.66 4.35
N ARG A 195 -6.45 7.40 4.73
CA ARG A 195 -5.31 6.60 4.32
C ARG A 195 -5.36 6.22 2.83
N LEU A 196 -6.54 5.96 2.29
CA LEU A 196 -6.71 5.60 0.87
C LEU A 196 -6.57 6.80 -0.07
N LYS A 197 -6.81 8.01 0.41
CA LYS A 197 -6.66 9.26 -0.35
C LYS A 197 -5.20 9.75 -0.47
N GLN A 198 -4.29 9.24 0.35
CA GLN A 198 -2.85 9.55 0.31
C GLN A 198 -2.16 8.86 -0.87
#